data_e103874ef9f95e245ff963d97b657ee9
#
_entry.id   e103874ef9f95e245ff963d97b657ee9
#
_cell.length_a   1.000
_cell.length_b   1.000
_cell.length_c   1.000
_cell.angle_alpha   90.00
_cell.angle_beta   90.00
_cell.angle_gamma   90.00
#
_symmetry.space_group_name_H-M   'P 1'
#
loop_
_entity.id
_entity.type
_entity.pdbx_description
1 polymer ?
#
loop_
_entity_poly.entity_id
_entity_poly.type
_entity_poly.pdbx_seq_one_letter_code
_entity_poly.pdbx_strand_id
1 'polypeptide(L)'
;EPSFFGVIRNGRIVGVNSGHRTKDNIYRSRGIWVDPDVRKKGVAQLLFDATEKQAIKEGCNMIWSIPRKSALSAYTKFGFETIGNFFDEGMEFGPNIYVTKELNVSN
;
A
#
# COMPACT_ATOMS: atom_id res chain seq x y z
N GLU A 1 6.20 15.47 -2.07
CA GLU A 1 7.23 14.84 -1.22
C GLU A 1 6.83 13.41 -0.89
N PRO A 2 7.62 12.41 -1.27
CA PRO A 2 7.29 11.05 -0.89
C PRO A 2 7.54 10.80 0.59
N SER A 3 6.74 9.89 1.14
CA SER A 3 6.91 9.42 2.51
C SER A 3 7.40 7.98 2.46
N PHE A 4 8.19 7.60 3.45
CA PHE A 4 8.71 6.25 3.55
C PHE A 4 8.35 5.67 4.91
N PHE A 5 7.98 4.41 4.91
CA PHE A 5 7.53 3.71 6.11
C PHE A 5 8.34 2.43 6.27
N GLY A 6 8.71 2.11 7.48
CA GLY A 6 9.46 0.89 7.75
C GLY A 6 9.00 0.23 9.03
N VAL A 7 9.12 -1.09 9.08
CA VAL A 7 8.87 -1.86 10.29
C VAL A 7 10.18 -2.51 10.67
N ILE A 8 10.58 -2.32 11.92
CA ILE A 8 11.84 -2.87 12.45
C ILE A 8 11.52 -3.89 13.53
N ARG A 9 12.13 -5.05 13.44
CA ARG A 9 12.04 -6.10 14.44
C ARG A 9 13.43 -6.61 14.74
N ASN A 10 13.78 -6.63 16.02
CA ASN A 10 15.09 -7.11 16.46
C ASN A 10 16.25 -6.41 15.73
N GLY A 11 16.11 -5.08 15.56
CA GLY A 11 17.17 -4.28 14.94
C GLY A 11 17.27 -4.42 13.43
N ARG A 12 16.34 -5.11 12.79
CA ARG A 12 16.38 -5.37 11.35
C ARG A 12 15.10 -4.84 10.67
N ILE A 13 15.25 -4.28 9.49
CA ILE A 13 14.10 -3.83 8.72
C ILE A 13 13.43 -5.05 8.11
N VAL A 14 12.15 -5.26 8.46
CA VAL A 14 11.39 -6.41 8.00
C VAL A 14 10.24 -6.04 7.06
N GLY A 15 10.02 -4.76 6.85
CA GLY A 15 9.00 -4.33 5.89
C GLY A 15 9.19 -2.88 5.55
N VAL A 16 8.85 -2.52 4.31
CA VAL A 16 8.92 -1.13 3.85
C VAL A 16 7.75 -0.84 2.91
N ASN A 17 7.41 0.43 2.86
CA ASN A 17 6.48 0.95 1.88
C ASN A 17 6.84 2.41 1.63
N SER A 18 6.38 2.95 0.53
CA SER A 18 6.52 4.37 0.27
C SER A 18 5.27 4.86 -0.43
N GLY A 19 5.05 6.16 -0.39
CA GLY A 19 3.90 6.73 -1.04
C GLY A 19 4.03 8.22 -1.19
N HIS A 20 3.12 8.80 -1.95
CA HIS A 20 3.08 10.25 -2.14
C HIS A 20 1.70 10.67 -2.63
N ARG A 21 1.35 11.91 -2.36
CA ARG A 21 0.11 12.47 -2.87
C ARG A 21 0.25 12.73 -4.37
N THR A 22 -0.71 12.23 -5.17
CA THR A 22 -0.65 12.38 -6.62
C THR A 22 -1.51 13.52 -7.14
N LYS A 23 -2.68 13.70 -6.54
CA LYS A 23 -3.60 14.79 -6.86
C LYS A 23 -4.20 15.27 -5.55
N ASP A 24 -5.07 16.23 -5.63
CA ASP A 24 -5.59 16.95 -4.48
C ASP A 24 -5.90 16.07 -3.26
N ASN A 25 -6.69 15.02 -3.45
CA ASN A 25 -7.15 14.22 -2.33
C ASN A 25 -6.78 12.75 -2.47
N ILE A 26 -5.83 12.43 -3.34
CA ILE A 26 -5.50 11.05 -3.64
C ILE A 26 -4.03 10.76 -3.33
N TYR A 27 -3.81 9.69 -2.59
CA TYR A 27 -2.49 9.26 -2.18
C TYR A 27 -2.14 7.95 -2.87
N ARG A 28 -0.94 7.86 -3.43
CA ARG A 28 -0.46 6.63 -4.04
C ARG A 28 0.45 5.86 -3.08
N SER A 29 0.10 4.60 -2.80
CA SER A 29 0.98 3.67 -2.12
C SER A 29 1.78 2.95 -3.20
N ARG A 30 3.10 3.03 -3.12
CA ARG A 30 3.95 2.53 -4.20
C ARG A 30 4.02 1.02 -4.25
N GLY A 31 4.28 0.40 -3.14
CA GLY A 31 4.33 -1.05 -3.12
C GLY A 31 5.02 -1.52 -1.86
N ILE A 32 4.39 -2.42 -1.15
CA ILE A 32 4.95 -2.92 0.10
C ILE A 32 5.91 -4.07 -0.16
N TRP A 33 6.91 -4.16 0.69
CA TRP A 33 7.78 -5.31 0.76
C TRP A 33 7.79 -5.80 2.20
N VAL A 34 7.65 -7.11 2.38
CA VAL A 34 7.72 -7.74 3.69
C VAL A 34 8.70 -8.89 3.61
N ASP A 35 9.62 -8.94 4.56
CA ASP A 35 10.61 -10.01 4.65
C ASP A 35 9.87 -11.36 4.67
N PRO A 36 10.24 -12.30 3.80
CA PRO A 36 9.58 -13.61 3.76
C PRO A 36 9.55 -14.33 5.11
N ASP A 37 10.56 -14.11 5.94
CA ASP A 37 10.66 -14.79 7.24
C ASP A 37 9.62 -14.31 8.24
N VAL A 38 8.99 -13.17 7.99
CA VAL A 38 8.00 -12.61 8.92
C VAL A 38 6.64 -12.39 8.28
N ARG A 39 6.40 -12.99 7.13
CA ARG A 39 5.08 -12.90 6.48
C ARG A 39 4.03 -13.51 7.38
N LYS A 40 2.79 -12.98 7.29
CA LYS A 40 1.65 -13.41 8.12
C LYS A 40 1.80 -13.05 9.59
N LYS A 41 2.69 -12.12 9.92
CA LYS A 41 2.88 -11.65 11.30
C LYS A 41 2.46 -10.20 11.47
N GLY A 42 1.56 -9.72 10.61
CA GLY A 42 0.99 -8.40 10.75
C GLY A 42 1.84 -7.25 10.25
N VAL A 43 2.98 -7.53 9.62
CA VAL A 43 3.86 -6.45 9.14
C VAL A 43 3.19 -5.63 8.03
N ALA A 44 2.52 -6.29 7.09
CA ALA A 44 1.82 -5.58 6.02
C ALA A 44 0.75 -4.66 6.59
N GLN A 45 0.02 -5.12 7.61
CA GLN A 45 -1.02 -4.30 8.24
C GLN A 45 -0.43 -3.05 8.87
N LEU A 46 0.72 -3.17 9.53
CA LEU A 46 1.40 -2.02 10.11
C LEU A 46 1.80 -1.01 9.05
N LEU A 47 2.29 -1.50 7.91
CA LEU A 47 2.68 -0.63 6.80
C LEU A 47 1.47 0.09 6.21
N PHE A 48 0.37 -0.62 6.03
CA PHE A 48 -0.86 -0.01 5.53
C PHE A 48 -1.43 1.00 6.52
N ASP A 49 -1.40 0.69 7.82
CA ASP A 49 -1.86 1.62 8.84
C ASP A 49 -1.06 2.93 8.79
N ALA A 50 0.25 2.83 8.70
CA ALA A 50 1.11 4.00 8.63
C ALA A 50 0.83 4.82 7.37
N THR A 51 0.66 4.13 6.24
CA THR A 51 0.35 4.78 4.97
C THR A 51 -0.98 5.51 5.02
N GLU A 52 -1.99 4.88 5.59
CA GLU A 52 -3.32 5.49 5.72
C GLU A 52 -3.27 6.73 6.60
N LYS A 53 -2.58 6.65 7.73
CA LYS A 53 -2.44 7.79 8.63
C LYS A 53 -1.75 8.97 7.93
N GLN A 54 -0.72 8.68 7.15
CA GLN A 54 -0.01 9.72 6.42
C GLN A 54 -0.91 10.34 5.35
N ALA A 55 -1.67 9.51 4.63
CA ALA A 55 -2.58 10.00 3.60
C ALA A 55 -3.63 10.95 4.21
N ILE A 56 -4.20 10.55 5.33
CA ILE A 56 -5.19 11.38 6.03
C ILE A 56 -4.55 12.69 6.51
N LYS A 57 -3.34 12.60 7.04
CA LYS A 57 -2.61 13.78 7.49
C LYS A 57 -2.39 14.78 6.36
N GLU A 58 -2.20 14.29 5.13
CA GLU A 58 -2.00 15.15 3.96
C GLU A 58 -3.31 15.58 3.31
N GLY A 59 -4.44 15.29 3.93
CA GLY A 59 -5.74 15.71 3.41
C GLY A 59 -6.31 14.81 2.34
N CYS A 60 -5.79 13.61 2.19
CA CYS A 60 -6.28 12.68 1.18
C CYS A 60 -7.46 11.87 1.70
N ASN A 61 -8.39 11.55 0.81
CA ASN A 61 -9.55 10.73 1.15
C ASN A 61 -9.58 9.40 0.40
N MET A 62 -8.53 9.09 -0.35
CA MET A 62 -8.41 7.85 -1.09
C MET A 62 -6.95 7.48 -1.26
N ILE A 63 -6.69 6.17 -1.21
CA ILE A 63 -5.37 5.62 -1.55
C ILE A 63 -5.55 4.71 -2.75
N TRP A 64 -4.59 4.74 -3.67
CA TRP A 64 -4.57 3.79 -4.77
C TRP A 64 -3.20 3.15 -4.89
N SER A 65 -3.16 1.98 -5.51
CA SER A 65 -1.92 1.27 -5.72
C SER A 65 -2.08 0.31 -6.90
N ILE A 66 -0.97 -0.31 -7.30
CA ILE A 66 -0.96 -1.26 -8.40
C ILE A 66 -0.18 -2.50 -7.95
N PRO A 67 -0.79 -3.34 -7.10
CA PRO A 67 -0.09 -4.52 -6.60
C PRO A 67 0.01 -5.61 -7.64
N ARG A 68 1.02 -6.46 -7.47
CA ARG A 68 1.12 -7.70 -8.23
C ARG A 68 0.06 -8.67 -7.73
N LYS A 69 -0.30 -9.63 -8.59
CA LYS A 69 -1.27 -10.65 -8.23
C LYS A 69 -0.88 -11.36 -6.93
N SER A 70 0.41 -11.64 -6.76
CA SER A 70 0.89 -12.35 -5.57
C SER A 70 0.74 -11.55 -4.28
N ALA A 71 0.63 -10.23 -4.37
CA ALA A 71 0.49 -9.36 -3.20
C ALA A 71 -0.95 -8.91 -2.97
N LEU A 72 -1.85 -9.21 -3.89
CA LEU A 72 -3.20 -8.67 -3.85
C LEU A 72 -3.96 -8.98 -2.57
N SER A 73 -3.80 -10.21 -2.05
CA SER A 73 -4.55 -10.60 -0.86
C SER A 73 -4.27 -9.72 0.35
N ALA A 74 -3.05 -9.24 0.50
CA ALA A 74 -2.72 -8.34 1.61
C ALA A 74 -3.46 -7.01 1.47
N TYR A 75 -3.59 -6.50 0.25
CA TYR A 75 -4.31 -5.26 0.00
C TYR A 75 -5.80 -5.42 0.25
N THR A 76 -6.41 -6.47 -0.30
CA THR A 76 -7.85 -6.67 -0.13
C THR A 76 -8.20 -6.96 1.32
N LYS A 77 -7.34 -7.64 2.04
CA LYS A 77 -7.53 -7.90 3.45
C LYS A 77 -7.56 -6.61 4.27
N PHE A 78 -6.79 -5.60 3.85
CA PHE A 78 -6.78 -4.31 4.54
C PHE A 78 -7.96 -3.42 4.15
N GLY A 79 -8.71 -3.80 3.11
CA GLY A 79 -9.89 -3.07 2.68
C GLY A 79 -9.80 -2.41 1.32
N PHE A 80 -8.73 -2.66 0.57
CA PHE A 80 -8.63 -2.18 -0.80
C PHE A 80 -9.58 -2.95 -1.71
N GLU A 81 -10.12 -2.27 -2.70
CA GLU A 81 -10.99 -2.89 -3.70
C GLU A 81 -10.33 -2.83 -5.05
N THR A 82 -10.53 -3.89 -5.85
CA THR A 82 -9.94 -3.96 -7.17
C THR A 82 -10.75 -3.13 -8.17
N ILE A 83 -10.06 -2.57 -9.16
CA ILE A 83 -10.70 -1.84 -10.25
C ILE A 83 -10.20 -2.43 -11.56
N GLY A 84 -11.14 -2.91 -12.38
CA GLY A 84 -10.79 -3.46 -13.68
C GLY A 84 -10.20 -4.85 -13.59
N ASN A 85 -9.47 -5.22 -14.60
CA ASN A 85 -8.88 -6.55 -14.73
C ASN A 85 -7.37 -6.50 -14.57
N PHE A 86 -6.77 -7.68 -14.38
CA PHE A 86 -5.33 -7.78 -14.35
C PHE A 86 -4.74 -7.37 -15.69
N PHE A 87 -3.58 -6.74 -15.65
CA PHE A 87 -2.84 -6.36 -16.85
C PHE A 87 -1.36 -6.62 -16.59
N ASP A 88 -0.60 -6.87 -17.66
CA ASP A 88 0.84 -7.11 -17.52
C ASP A 88 1.66 -6.42 -18.60
N GLU A 89 1.04 -5.63 -19.45
CA GLU A 89 1.73 -4.92 -20.49
C GLU A 89 2.74 -3.93 -19.92
N GLY A 90 3.98 -4.05 -20.34
CA GLY A 90 5.01 -3.14 -19.91
C GLY A 90 5.42 -3.27 -18.47
N MET A 91 4.95 -4.29 -17.78
CA MET A 91 5.25 -4.51 -16.38
C MET A 91 6.27 -5.61 -16.21
N GLU A 92 7.31 -5.31 -15.43
CA GLU A 92 8.37 -6.28 -15.17
C GLU A 92 7.87 -7.46 -14.32
N PHE A 93 6.96 -7.19 -13.40
CA PHE A 93 6.48 -8.19 -12.46
C PHE A 93 4.98 -8.39 -12.55
N GLY A 94 4.42 -8.29 -13.76
CA GLY A 94 3.01 -8.52 -13.96
C GLY A 94 2.61 -9.96 -13.69
N PRO A 95 1.31 -10.25 -13.61
CA PRO A 95 0.21 -9.30 -13.82
C PRO A 95 -0.06 -8.43 -12.59
N ASN A 96 -0.55 -7.24 -12.84
CA ASN A 96 -0.88 -6.25 -11.82
C ASN A 96 -2.36 -5.87 -11.94
N ILE A 97 -2.88 -5.23 -10.92
CA ILE A 97 -4.25 -4.73 -10.94
C ILE A 97 -4.33 -3.43 -10.14
N TYR A 98 -5.21 -2.53 -10.56
CA TYR A 98 -5.45 -1.32 -9.79
C TYR A 98 -6.32 -1.63 -8.58
N VAL A 99 -5.95 -1.04 -7.43
CA VAL A 99 -6.76 -1.13 -6.22
C VAL A 99 -6.91 0.26 -5.61
N THR A 100 -8.04 0.48 -4.94
CA THR A 100 -8.28 1.73 -4.23
C THR A 100 -8.87 1.44 -2.87
N LYS A 101 -8.68 2.40 -1.95
CA LYS A 101 -9.32 2.34 -0.65
C LYS A 101 -9.77 3.75 -0.28
N GLU A 102 -11.05 3.90 0.01
CA GLU A 102 -11.57 5.16 0.50
C GLU A 102 -11.22 5.29 1.98
N LEU A 103 -10.87 6.51 2.39
CA LEU A 103 -10.47 6.78 3.75
C LEU A 103 -11.59 7.50 4.49
N ASN A 104 -11.81 7.12 5.75
CA ASN A 104 -12.76 7.81 6.61
C ASN A 104 -12.05 9.00 7.19
N VAL A 105 -12.28 10.16 6.59
CA VAL A 105 -11.73 11.41 7.10
C VAL A 105 -12.81 12.03 7.96
N SER A 106 -12.68 11.87 9.27
CA SER A 106 -13.63 12.50 10.17
C SER A 106 -13.31 13.98 10.26
N ASN A 107 -14.36 14.77 10.23
CA ASN A 107 -14.25 16.22 10.34
C ASN A 107 -14.32 16.65 11.79
#